data_f4ee84bff28fc441e26fda417ad70165
#
_entry.id   f4ee84bff28fc441e26fda417ad70165
#
_cell.length_a   1.000
_cell.length_b   1.000
_cell.length_c   1.000
_cell.angle_alpha   90.00
_cell.angle_beta   90.00
_cell.angle_gamma   90.00
#
_symmetry.space_group_name_H-M   'P 1'
#
loop_
_entity.id
_entity.type
_entity.pdbx_description
1 polymer ?
#
loop_
_entity_poly.entity_id
_entity_poly.type
_entity_poly.pdbx_seq_one_letter_code
_entity_poly.pdbx_strand_id
1 'polypeptide(L)'
;MDVRKIKLLLNTVKYLRPIQVYYRFYYFLSNRLFSINVDGRFLPPFTLINWESKLKSSLSYAHKQKSFSFLNITNQFSEQIDWNYNKHGKLWTYNLNYFDFLNQKEMISETGVDLILDYIKNDSILKDGKEPYPISLRGMNWIKFLAENKISNTQIDKTLNNHYRILFTNLEYHLLGNHLLENAFSMLFGAYYFQDERLYQKSKKLLFSELNE
;
A
#
# COMPACT_ATOMS: atom_id res chain seq x y z
N MET A 1 0.64 -16.20 31.62
CA MET A 1 -0.14 -15.26 30.80
C MET A 1 -1.17 -14.61 31.71
N ASP A 2 -1.27 -13.28 31.74
CA ASP A 2 -2.14 -12.55 32.67
C ASP A 2 -3.63 -12.87 32.37
N VAL A 3 -4.37 -13.30 33.41
CA VAL A 3 -5.80 -13.65 33.32
C VAL A 3 -6.64 -12.52 32.71
N ARG A 4 -6.27 -11.27 33.00
CA ARG A 4 -6.90 -10.07 32.45
C ARG A 4 -6.73 -10.00 30.92
N LYS A 5 -5.55 -10.34 30.40
CA LYS A 5 -5.26 -10.39 28.95
C LYS A 5 -6.03 -11.50 28.26
N ILE A 6 -6.19 -12.66 28.89
CA ILE A 6 -6.99 -13.76 28.35
C ILE A 6 -8.47 -13.35 28.26
N LYS A 7 -9.02 -12.74 29.31
CA LYS A 7 -10.41 -12.27 29.31
C LYS A 7 -10.68 -11.21 28.23
N LEU A 8 -9.74 -10.28 28.04
CA LEU A 8 -9.81 -9.29 26.96
C LEU A 8 -9.77 -9.95 25.58
N LEU A 9 -8.89 -10.93 25.39
CA LEU A 9 -8.79 -11.69 24.13
C LEU A 9 -10.08 -12.43 23.82
N LEU A 10 -10.64 -13.17 24.79
CA LEU A 10 -11.90 -13.90 24.62
C LEU A 10 -13.07 -12.96 24.29
N ASN A 11 -13.15 -11.82 24.98
CA ASN A 11 -14.16 -10.81 24.70
C ASN A 11 -14.02 -10.23 23.28
N THR A 12 -12.79 -10.02 22.80
CA THR A 12 -12.55 -9.53 21.43
C THR A 12 -12.95 -10.59 20.39
N VAL A 13 -12.52 -11.85 20.59
CA VAL A 13 -12.80 -12.95 19.66
C VAL A 13 -14.31 -13.21 19.50
N LYS A 14 -15.09 -13.02 20.57
CA LYS A 14 -16.55 -13.21 20.55
C LYS A 14 -17.28 -12.35 19.52
N TYR A 15 -16.74 -11.17 19.20
CA TYR A 15 -17.35 -10.23 18.24
C TYR A 15 -16.75 -10.32 16.84
N LEU A 16 -15.75 -11.18 16.63
CA LEU A 16 -15.18 -11.39 15.31
C LEU A 16 -16.02 -12.36 14.49
N ARG A 17 -16.16 -12.09 13.20
CA ARG A 17 -16.73 -13.06 12.25
C ARG A 17 -15.79 -14.28 12.13
N PRO A 18 -16.31 -15.49 11.90
CA PRO A 18 -15.49 -16.71 11.77
C PRO A 18 -14.37 -16.56 10.73
N ILE A 19 -14.63 -15.87 9.63
CA ILE A 19 -13.65 -15.59 8.57
C ILE A 19 -12.47 -14.77 9.09
N GLN A 20 -12.71 -13.81 9.98
CA GLN A 20 -11.63 -12.98 10.56
C GLN A 20 -10.71 -13.82 11.47
N VAL A 21 -11.29 -14.72 12.26
CA VAL A 21 -10.55 -15.65 13.12
C VAL A 21 -9.71 -16.60 12.28
N TYR A 22 -10.32 -17.20 11.24
CA TYR A 22 -9.63 -18.08 10.30
C TYR A 22 -8.43 -17.41 9.65
N TYR A 23 -8.59 -16.20 9.07
CA TYR A 23 -7.49 -15.53 8.39
C TYR A 23 -6.42 -14.99 9.35
N ARG A 24 -6.75 -14.61 10.58
CA ARG A 24 -5.73 -14.29 11.62
C ARG A 24 -4.82 -15.47 11.87
N PHE A 25 -5.40 -16.66 12.02
CA PHE A 25 -4.65 -17.88 12.23
C PHE A 25 -3.87 -18.31 10.98
N TYR A 26 -4.50 -18.22 9.81
CA TYR A 26 -3.87 -18.53 8.54
C TYR A 26 -2.64 -17.65 8.29
N TYR A 27 -2.73 -16.33 8.44
CA TYR A 27 -1.59 -15.42 8.24
C TYR A 27 -0.51 -15.59 9.30
N PHE A 28 -0.88 -15.90 10.55
CA PHE A 28 0.09 -16.23 11.59
C PHE A 28 0.94 -17.45 11.21
N LEU A 29 0.34 -18.48 10.63
CA LEU A 29 1.05 -19.69 10.20
C LEU A 29 1.81 -19.46 8.88
N SER A 30 1.17 -18.87 7.88
CA SER A 30 1.76 -18.70 6.55
C SER A 30 2.98 -17.78 6.58
N ASN A 31 2.95 -16.70 7.33
CA ASN A 31 4.09 -15.80 7.49
C ASN A 31 5.29 -16.44 8.22
N ARG A 32 5.06 -17.53 8.95
CA ARG A 32 6.13 -18.31 9.60
C ARG A 32 6.69 -19.42 8.73
N LEU A 33 5.86 -20.00 7.86
CA LEU A 33 6.20 -21.23 7.11
C LEU A 33 6.58 -20.95 5.66
N PHE A 34 6.10 -19.87 5.09
CA PHE A 34 6.30 -19.57 3.67
C PHE A 34 6.86 -18.15 3.49
N SER A 35 8.04 -18.05 2.88
CA SER A 35 8.47 -16.80 2.28
C SER A 35 7.65 -16.58 1.00
N ILE A 36 7.11 -15.37 0.83
CA ILE A 36 6.41 -15.01 -0.42
C ILE A 36 7.46 -14.99 -1.52
N ASN A 37 7.46 -16.03 -2.35
CA ASN A 37 8.33 -16.06 -3.52
C ASN A 37 7.71 -15.14 -4.58
N VAL A 38 8.34 -13.98 -4.78
CA VAL A 38 7.86 -12.92 -5.70
C VAL A 38 8.37 -13.17 -7.13
N ASP A 39 9.11 -14.26 -7.36
CA ASP A 39 9.64 -14.64 -8.67
C ASP A 39 8.53 -15.09 -9.64
N GLY A 40 8.08 -14.16 -10.44
CA GLY A 40 7.14 -14.42 -11.53
C GLY A 40 7.48 -13.56 -12.73
N ARG A 41 7.00 -13.96 -13.91
CA ARG A 41 7.19 -13.16 -15.14
C ARG A 41 6.64 -11.74 -14.89
N PHE A 42 7.53 -10.76 -14.93
CA PHE A 42 7.16 -9.36 -15.01
C PHE A 42 6.79 -9.06 -16.48
N LEU A 43 5.57 -8.59 -16.68
CA LEU A 43 5.13 -8.01 -17.92
C LEU A 43 5.02 -6.49 -17.70
N PRO A 44 5.82 -5.67 -18.38
CA PRO A 44 5.67 -4.22 -18.28
C PRO A 44 4.28 -3.80 -18.79
N PRO A 45 3.73 -2.70 -18.32
CA PRO A 45 2.48 -2.18 -18.82
C PRO A 45 2.62 -1.87 -20.32
N PHE A 46 1.66 -2.30 -21.13
CA PHE A 46 1.67 -2.05 -22.58
C PHE A 46 1.39 -0.58 -22.91
N THR A 47 0.56 0.06 -22.11
CA THR A 47 0.18 1.47 -22.27
C THR A 47 -0.02 2.11 -20.92
N LEU A 48 0.40 3.37 -20.80
CA LEU A 48 0.04 4.17 -19.63
C LEU A 48 -1.48 4.39 -19.62
N ILE A 49 -2.07 4.23 -18.45
CA ILE A 49 -3.48 4.55 -18.24
C ILE A 49 -3.66 6.05 -18.50
N ASN A 50 -4.69 6.41 -19.28
CA ASN A 50 -5.08 7.81 -19.38
C ASN A 50 -5.79 8.21 -18.08
N TRP A 51 -5.09 8.96 -17.25
CA TRP A 51 -5.60 9.41 -15.95
C TRP A 51 -5.56 10.93 -15.88
N GLU A 52 -6.72 11.53 -15.68
CA GLU A 52 -6.85 12.96 -15.42
C GLU A 52 -7.38 13.15 -13.98
N SER A 53 -6.51 13.56 -13.09
CA SER A 53 -6.94 13.87 -11.71
C SER A 53 -7.44 15.30 -11.62
N LYS A 54 -8.74 15.47 -11.38
CA LYS A 54 -9.33 16.77 -11.05
C LYS A 54 -9.13 17.14 -9.57
N LEU A 55 -8.91 16.16 -8.72
CA LEU A 55 -8.70 16.32 -7.29
C LEU A 55 -7.23 16.09 -6.96
N LYS A 56 -6.62 17.05 -6.29
CA LYS A 56 -5.25 16.95 -5.79
C LYS A 56 -5.26 16.68 -4.30
N SER A 57 -4.28 15.89 -3.86
CA SER A 57 -4.05 15.64 -2.44
C SER A 57 -3.65 16.93 -1.72
N SER A 58 -3.90 16.96 -0.41
CA SER A 58 -3.43 18.04 0.46
C SER A 58 -1.92 18.14 0.44
N LEU A 59 -1.40 19.36 0.59
CA LEU A 59 0.04 19.59 0.69
C LEU A 59 0.59 18.91 1.94
N SER A 60 1.39 17.88 1.75
CA SER A 60 1.96 17.08 2.85
C SER A 60 3.46 16.82 2.70
N TYR A 61 4.07 17.21 1.58
CA TYR A 61 5.51 17.18 1.36
C TYR A 61 6.03 18.55 0.93
N ALA A 62 7.07 19.05 1.61
CA ALA A 62 7.77 20.27 1.25
C ALA A 62 9.19 19.95 0.78
N HIS A 63 9.44 20.11 -0.53
CA HIS A 63 10.68 19.73 -1.19
C HIS A 63 11.93 20.41 -0.60
N LYS A 64 11.90 21.74 -0.41
CA LYS A 64 13.04 22.52 0.08
C LYS A 64 13.54 22.05 1.45
N GLN A 65 12.64 21.65 2.32
CA GLN A 65 12.94 21.20 3.68
C GLN A 65 13.05 19.67 3.80
N LYS A 66 12.78 18.91 2.74
CA LYS A 66 12.60 17.45 2.81
C LYS A 66 11.72 17.04 3.99
N SER A 67 10.60 17.74 4.19
CA SER A 67 9.72 17.54 5.33
C SER A 67 8.38 16.97 4.90
N PHE A 68 7.82 16.13 5.76
CA PHE A 68 6.52 15.52 5.60
C PHE A 68 5.61 15.89 6.77
N SER A 69 4.36 16.23 6.48
CA SER A 69 3.35 16.63 7.46
C SER A 69 2.15 15.72 7.37
N PHE A 70 1.94 14.88 8.39
CA PHE A 70 0.81 13.99 8.50
C PHE A 70 0.21 14.09 9.90
N LEU A 71 -1.12 14.04 10.01
CA LEU A 71 -1.83 14.06 11.29
C LEU A 71 -1.45 15.28 12.17
N ASN A 72 -1.25 16.43 11.54
CA ASN A 72 -0.78 17.68 12.16
C ASN A 72 0.63 17.59 12.81
N ILE A 73 1.42 16.59 12.45
CA ILE A 73 2.80 16.43 12.92
C ILE A 73 3.74 16.48 11.72
N THR A 74 4.71 17.39 11.76
CA THR A 74 5.73 17.54 10.72
C THR A 74 7.04 16.90 11.17
N ASN A 75 7.66 16.15 10.28
CA ASN A 75 9.03 15.67 10.44
C ASN A 75 9.90 16.08 9.26
N GLN A 76 11.10 16.51 9.53
CA GLN A 76 12.12 16.87 8.54
C GLN A 76 13.25 15.84 8.54
N PHE A 77 13.67 15.42 7.35
CA PHE A 77 14.80 14.54 7.16
C PHE A 77 16.00 15.34 6.60
N SER A 78 17.08 15.43 7.36
CA SER A 78 18.26 16.23 6.99
C SER A 78 19.07 15.60 5.86
N GLU A 79 19.19 14.27 5.84
CA GLU A 79 20.01 13.53 4.87
C GLU A 79 19.14 12.60 4.02
N GLN A 80 18.88 11.40 4.53
CA GLN A 80 18.10 10.36 3.89
C GLN A 80 16.73 10.25 4.56
N ILE A 81 15.71 9.90 3.77
CA ILE A 81 14.39 9.62 4.30
C ILE A 81 14.41 8.23 4.96
N ASP A 82 14.10 8.19 6.25
CA ASP A 82 13.84 6.93 6.93
C ASP A 82 12.39 6.50 6.69
N TRP A 83 12.17 5.64 5.71
CA TRP A 83 10.84 5.11 5.37
C TRP A 83 10.24 4.21 6.44
N ASN A 84 11.02 3.80 7.45
CA ASN A 84 10.55 3.09 8.64
C ASN A 84 10.40 4.00 9.87
N TYR A 85 10.49 5.32 9.68
CA TYR A 85 10.42 6.29 10.77
C TYR A 85 9.13 6.14 11.58
N ASN A 86 9.26 5.82 12.88
CA ASN A 86 8.12 5.49 13.73
C ASN A 86 8.03 6.31 15.04
N LYS A 87 8.85 7.36 15.20
CA LYS A 87 8.81 8.19 16.42
C LYS A 87 7.47 8.89 16.64
N HIS A 88 6.70 9.12 15.58
CA HIS A 88 5.35 9.69 15.64
C HIS A 88 4.24 8.62 15.61
N GLY A 89 4.61 7.35 15.80
CA GLY A 89 3.69 6.21 15.81
C GLY A 89 3.40 5.63 14.43
N LYS A 90 2.86 4.41 14.43
CA LYS A 90 2.66 3.59 13.23
C LYS A 90 1.79 4.27 12.16
N LEU A 91 0.75 5.01 12.57
CA LEU A 91 -0.14 5.67 11.61
C LEU A 91 0.57 6.78 10.84
N TRP A 92 1.51 7.49 11.46
CA TRP A 92 2.35 8.47 10.78
C TRP A 92 3.27 7.79 9.76
N THR A 93 3.91 6.67 10.13
CA THR A 93 4.73 5.84 9.23
C THR A 93 3.92 5.34 8.05
N TYR A 94 2.67 4.94 8.28
CA TYR A 94 1.76 4.52 7.23
C TYR A 94 1.52 5.65 6.21
N ASN A 95 1.19 6.87 6.68
CA ASN A 95 0.98 8.01 5.79
C ASN A 95 2.22 8.34 4.95
N LEU A 96 3.42 8.22 5.53
CA LEU A 96 4.68 8.35 4.79
C LEU A 96 4.79 7.30 3.67
N ASN A 97 4.31 6.07 3.91
CA ASN A 97 4.38 4.95 2.99
C ASN A 97 3.18 4.87 2.01
N TYR A 98 2.14 5.71 2.17
CA TYR A 98 1.02 5.80 1.22
C TYR A 98 1.38 6.54 -0.06
N PHE A 99 2.38 7.43 -0.01
CA PHE A 99 2.79 8.26 -1.14
C PHE A 99 1.68 9.17 -1.69
N ASP A 100 0.71 9.55 -0.86
CA ASP A 100 -0.37 10.45 -1.27
C ASP A 100 0.17 11.83 -1.72
N PHE A 101 1.27 12.27 -1.12
CA PHE A 101 1.97 13.50 -1.46
C PHE A 101 2.45 13.57 -2.92
N LEU A 102 2.60 12.45 -3.64
CA LEU A 102 2.91 12.47 -5.06
C LEU A 102 1.81 13.16 -5.89
N ASN A 103 0.58 13.10 -5.41
CA ASN A 103 -0.60 13.64 -6.09
C ASN A 103 -0.99 15.04 -5.59
N GLN A 104 -0.15 15.69 -4.79
CA GLN A 104 -0.36 17.09 -4.38
C GLN A 104 -0.10 18.08 -5.52
N LYS A 105 -0.71 19.26 -5.46
CA LYS A 105 -0.69 20.24 -6.54
C LYS A 105 0.71 20.71 -6.96
N GLU A 106 1.64 20.78 -6.02
CA GLU A 106 2.99 21.35 -6.23
C GLU A 106 4.06 20.26 -6.43
N MET A 107 3.68 19.00 -6.64
CA MET A 107 4.64 17.94 -6.87
C MET A 107 5.25 18.08 -8.27
N ILE A 108 6.58 18.20 -8.31
CA ILE A 108 7.35 18.20 -9.54
C ILE A 108 7.61 16.74 -9.95
N SER A 109 7.44 16.39 -11.22
CA SER A 109 7.54 15.02 -11.72
C SER A 109 8.88 14.38 -11.40
N GLU A 110 9.99 15.09 -11.59
CA GLU A 110 11.34 14.60 -11.30
C GLU A 110 11.50 14.29 -9.80
N THR A 111 11.05 15.21 -8.94
CA THR A 111 11.08 15.01 -7.48
C THR A 111 10.27 13.80 -7.06
N GLY A 112 9.09 13.61 -7.65
CA GLY A 112 8.25 12.45 -7.35
C GLY A 112 8.91 11.13 -7.77
N VAL A 113 9.56 11.09 -8.93
CA VAL A 113 10.34 9.92 -9.39
C VAL A 113 11.50 9.65 -8.44
N ASP A 114 12.26 10.68 -8.03
CA ASP A 114 13.39 10.51 -7.10
C ASP A 114 12.94 9.94 -5.75
N LEU A 115 11.80 10.39 -5.22
CA LEU A 115 11.22 9.85 -3.98
C LEU A 115 10.82 8.38 -4.13
N ILE A 116 10.23 8.00 -5.26
CA ILE A 116 9.89 6.60 -5.55
C ILE A 116 11.16 5.75 -5.64
N LEU A 117 12.17 6.21 -6.38
CA LEU A 117 13.43 5.47 -6.55
C LEU A 117 14.21 5.37 -5.23
N ASP A 118 14.18 6.41 -4.39
CA ASP A 118 14.77 6.34 -3.05
C ASP A 118 14.04 5.30 -2.16
N TYR A 119 12.70 5.26 -2.22
CA TYR A 119 11.92 4.22 -1.55
C TYR A 119 12.30 2.82 -2.02
N ILE A 120 12.43 2.62 -3.34
CA ILE A 120 12.79 1.33 -3.94
C ILE A 120 14.17 0.84 -3.48
N LYS A 121 15.16 1.74 -3.34
CA LYS A 121 16.48 1.38 -2.79
C LYS A 121 16.39 0.78 -1.39
N ASN A 122 15.40 1.19 -0.62
CA ASN A 122 15.16 0.72 0.74
C ASN A 122 14.16 -0.45 0.82
N ASP A 123 13.64 -0.95 -0.31
CA ASP A 123 12.55 -1.92 -0.34
C ASP A 123 12.83 -3.17 0.51
N SER A 124 14.05 -3.70 0.50
CA SER A 124 14.42 -4.90 1.25
C SER A 124 14.34 -4.77 2.77
N ILE A 125 14.47 -3.55 3.30
CA ILE A 125 14.48 -3.27 4.74
C ILE A 125 13.17 -2.67 5.27
N LEU A 126 12.21 -2.42 4.39
CA LEU A 126 10.90 -1.90 4.76
C LEU A 126 10.14 -2.88 5.65
N LYS A 127 9.42 -2.34 6.65
CA LYS A 127 8.60 -3.08 7.61
C LYS A 127 7.12 -2.75 7.40
N ASP A 128 6.63 -1.74 8.09
CA ASP A 128 5.22 -1.31 8.06
C ASP A 128 4.76 -0.92 6.64
N GLY A 129 5.68 -0.40 5.81
CA GLY A 129 5.40 -0.08 4.42
C GLY A 129 5.08 -1.27 3.52
N LYS A 130 5.37 -2.52 3.96
CA LYS A 130 5.03 -3.76 3.24
C LYS A 130 3.75 -4.42 3.74
N GLU A 131 3.06 -3.83 4.68
CA GLU A 131 1.73 -4.31 5.06
C GLU A 131 0.71 -4.02 3.94
N PRO A 132 -0.36 -4.82 3.82
CA PRO A 132 -1.28 -4.73 2.69
C PRO A 132 -1.93 -3.36 2.50
N TYR A 133 -2.32 -2.70 3.58
CA TYR A 133 -2.97 -1.39 3.49
C TYR A 133 -2.03 -0.29 2.91
N PRO A 134 -0.79 -0.11 3.42
CA PRO A 134 0.19 0.77 2.79
C PRO A 134 0.51 0.40 1.34
N ILE A 135 0.63 -0.89 1.01
CA ILE A 135 0.83 -1.34 -0.38
C ILE A 135 -0.33 -0.89 -1.25
N SER A 136 -1.58 -1.03 -0.78
CA SER A 136 -2.78 -0.68 -1.53
C SER A 136 -2.80 0.80 -1.88
N LEU A 137 -2.65 1.68 -0.90
CA LEU A 137 -2.68 3.13 -1.13
C LEU A 137 -1.50 3.59 -1.97
N ARG A 138 -0.29 3.11 -1.68
CA ARG A 138 0.91 3.41 -2.48
C ARG A 138 0.75 2.96 -3.92
N GLY A 139 0.23 1.76 -4.15
CA GLY A 139 0.02 1.22 -5.50
C GLY A 139 -0.87 2.15 -6.33
N MET A 140 -2.00 2.56 -5.80
CA MET A 140 -2.89 3.52 -6.46
C MET A 140 -2.23 4.88 -6.68
N ASN A 141 -1.52 5.40 -5.67
CA ASN A 141 -0.90 6.72 -5.75
C ASN A 141 0.26 6.76 -6.75
N TRP A 142 1.07 5.71 -6.81
CA TRP A 142 2.11 5.61 -7.83
C TRP A 142 1.52 5.53 -9.23
N ILE A 143 0.51 4.68 -9.46
CA ILE A 143 -0.15 4.54 -10.78
C ILE A 143 -0.73 5.88 -11.22
N LYS A 144 -1.45 6.59 -10.34
CA LYS A 144 -2.00 7.92 -10.64
C LYS A 144 -0.90 8.90 -11.06
N PHE A 145 0.16 8.98 -10.27
CA PHE A 145 1.29 9.87 -10.52
C PHE A 145 2.00 9.55 -11.84
N LEU A 146 2.31 8.27 -12.10
CA LEU A 146 2.98 7.83 -13.32
C LEU A 146 2.09 8.11 -14.56
N ALA A 147 0.81 7.82 -14.48
CA ALA A 147 -0.14 8.02 -15.57
C ALA A 147 -0.33 9.52 -15.89
N GLU A 148 -0.54 10.36 -14.87
CA GLU A 148 -0.74 11.81 -15.03
C GLU A 148 0.48 12.49 -15.67
N ASN A 149 1.69 12.07 -15.24
CA ASN A 149 2.96 12.64 -15.74
C ASN A 149 3.51 11.91 -16.96
N LYS A 150 2.82 10.89 -17.49
CA LYS A 150 3.23 10.06 -18.62
C LYS A 150 4.63 9.45 -18.44
N ILE A 151 4.92 9.00 -17.22
CA ILE A 151 6.22 8.42 -16.86
C ILE A 151 6.18 6.91 -17.04
N SER A 152 7.16 6.37 -17.78
CA SER A 152 7.43 4.93 -17.88
C SER A 152 8.81 4.64 -17.30
N ASN A 153 8.89 3.75 -16.32
CA ASN A 153 10.14 3.38 -15.67
C ASN A 153 10.09 1.91 -15.22
N THR A 154 10.90 1.08 -15.87
CA THR A 154 10.92 -0.38 -15.66
C THR A 154 11.24 -0.79 -14.21
N GLN A 155 12.07 -0.03 -13.51
CA GLN A 155 12.40 -0.33 -12.10
C GLN A 155 11.19 -0.08 -11.19
N ILE A 156 10.49 1.02 -11.41
CA ILE A 156 9.27 1.35 -10.69
C ILE A 156 8.19 0.30 -10.98
N ASP A 157 7.98 -0.05 -12.26
CA ASP A 157 6.99 -1.02 -12.69
C ASP A 157 7.25 -2.41 -12.09
N LYS A 158 8.50 -2.86 -12.06
CA LYS A 158 8.88 -4.13 -11.42
C LYS A 158 8.55 -4.14 -9.93
N THR A 159 8.92 -3.06 -9.23
CA THR A 159 8.66 -2.98 -7.78
C THR A 159 7.17 -2.91 -7.50
N LEU A 160 6.43 -2.12 -8.28
CA LEU A 160 4.99 -2.01 -8.17
C LEU A 160 4.30 -3.36 -8.43
N ASN A 161 4.72 -4.09 -9.46
CA ASN A 161 4.23 -5.44 -9.74
C ASN A 161 4.48 -6.40 -8.56
N ASN A 162 5.69 -6.36 -7.97
CA ASN A 162 6.01 -7.16 -6.80
C ASN A 162 5.12 -6.81 -5.59
N HIS A 163 4.85 -5.53 -5.37
CA HIS A 163 3.93 -5.09 -4.32
C HIS A 163 2.51 -5.62 -4.54
N TYR A 164 2.00 -5.60 -5.77
CA TYR A 164 0.69 -6.18 -6.10
C TYR A 164 0.65 -7.70 -5.90
N ARG A 165 1.75 -8.40 -6.11
CA ARG A 165 1.84 -9.83 -5.83
C ARG A 165 1.81 -10.12 -4.33
N ILE A 166 2.50 -9.30 -3.53
CA ILE A 166 2.41 -9.36 -2.07
C ILE A 166 0.97 -9.11 -1.62
N LEU A 167 0.34 -8.05 -2.14
CA LEU A 167 -1.05 -7.71 -1.83
C LEU A 167 -2.01 -8.85 -2.18
N PHE A 168 -1.89 -9.42 -3.38
CA PHE A 168 -2.75 -10.50 -3.87
C PHE A 168 -2.78 -11.73 -2.93
N THR A 169 -1.66 -12.01 -2.27
CA THR A 169 -1.52 -13.15 -1.35
C THR A 169 -1.85 -12.82 0.11
N ASN A 170 -1.89 -11.52 0.46
CA ASN A 170 -2.04 -11.06 1.86
C ASN A 170 -3.20 -10.08 2.06
N LEU A 171 -4.33 -10.32 1.41
CA LEU A 171 -5.52 -9.47 1.57
C LEU A 171 -6.03 -9.44 3.02
N GLU A 172 -6.53 -8.30 3.47
CA GLU A 172 -6.88 -8.07 4.88
C GLU A 172 -8.24 -8.66 5.29
N TYR A 173 -8.52 -9.91 4.89
CA TYR A 173 -9.72 -10.66 5.31
C TYR A 173 -9.89 -10.76 6.84
N HIS A 174 -8.79 -10.62 7.58
CA HIS A 174 -8.82 -10.63 9.04
C HIS A 174 -9.32 -9.31 9.65
N LEU A 175 -9.40 -8.23 8.86
CA LEU A 175 -9.93 -6.93 9.25
C LEU A 175 -11.31 -6.68 8.65
N LEU A 176 -11.52 -7.04 7.38
CA LEU A 176 -12.74 -6.77 6.59
C LEU A 176 -13.01 -5.26 6.38
N GLY A 177 -14.19 -4.94 5.87
CA GLY A 177 -14.67 -3.57 5.71
C GLY A 177 -13.70 -2.70 4.91
N ASN A 178 -13.45 -1.49 5.38
CA ASN A 178 -12.65 -0.50 4.64
C ASN A 178 -11.26 -1.00 4.24
N HIS A 179 -10.61 -1.86 5.04
CA HIS A 179 -9.29 -2.40 4.71
C HIS A 179 -9.36 -3.33 3.50
N LEU A 180 -10.28 -4.27 3.51
CA LEU A 180 -10.44 -5.22 2.42
C LEU A 180 -10.98 -4.54 1.16
N LEU A 181 -11.86 -3.56 1.31
CA LEU A 181 -12.37 -2.74 0.21
C LEU A 181 -11.24 -1.96 -0.47
N GLU A 182 -10.35 -1.35 0.31
CA GLU A 182 -9.19 -0.61 -0.21
C GLU A 182 -8.18 -1.53 -0.93
N ASN A 183 -7.97 -2.74 -0.39
CA ASN A 183 -7.18 -3.77 -1.09
C ASN A 183 -7.82 -4.12 -2.45
N ALA A 184 -9.15 -4.24 -2.52
CA ALA A 184 -9.86 -4.55 -3.75
C ALA A 184 -9.76 -3.41 -4.79
N PHE A 185 -9.95 -2.16 -4.38
CA PHE A 185 -9.76 -1.00 -5.27
C PHE A 185 -8.34 -0.93 -5.79
N SER A 186 -7.34 -1.10 -4.93
CA SER A 186 -5.94 -1.11 -5.34
C SER A 186 -5.67 -2.19 -6.38
N MET A 187 -6.14 -3.43 -6.14
CA MET A 187 -5.99 -4.50 -7.12
C MET A 187 -6.65 -4.18 -8.46
N LEU A 188 -7.77 -3.46 -8.47
CA LEU A 188 -8.41 -3.01 -9.71
C LEU A 188 -7.50 -2.05 -10.48
N PHE A 189 -6.88 -1.07 -9.79
CA PHE A 189 -5.88 -0.18 -10.40
C PHE A 189 -4.72 -0.97 -10.98
N GLY A 190 -4.15 -1.91 -10.22
CA GLY A 190 -3.08 -2.78 -10.69
C GLY A 190 -3.48 -3.64 -11.88
N ALA A 191 -4.70 -4.18 -11.87
CA ALA A 191 -5.24 -4.98 -12.97
C ALA A 191 -5.28 -4.20 -14.30
N TYR A 192 -5.77 -2.97 -14.26
CA TYR A 192 -5.78 -2.11 -15.46
C TYR A 192 -4.38 -1.68 -15.87
N TYR A 193 -3.53 -1.33 -14.92
CA TYR A 193 -2.17 -0.88 -15.20
C TYR A 193 -1.31 -1.97 -15.83
N PHE A 194 -1.36 -3.21 -15.29
CA PHE A 194 -0.58 -4.35 -15.79
C PHE A 194 -1.34 -5.22 -16.79
N GLN A 195 -2.62 -4.93 -17.09
CA GLN A 195 -3.52 -5.77 -17.87
C GLN A 195 -3.56 -7.22 -17.36
N ASP A 196 -3.57 -7.37 -16.03
CA ASP A 196 -3.59 -8.67 -15.36
C ASP A 196 -5.03 -9.10 -15.05
N GLU A 197 -5.54 -10.06 -15.83
CA GLU A 197 -6.88 -10.61 -15.69
C GLU A 197 -7.11 -11.28 -14.31
N ARG A 198 -6.08 -11.87 -13.70
CA ARG A 198 -6.22 -12.50 -12.38
C ARG A 198 -6.46 -11.46 -11.28
N LEU A 199 -5.71 -10.35 -11.33
CA LEU A 199 -5.97 -9.21 -10.44
C LEU A 199 -7.38 -8.66 -10.65
N TYR A 200 -7.81 -8.52 -11.91
CA TYR A 200 -9.14 -8.03 -12.25
C TYR A 200 -10.24 -8.90 -11.67
N GLN A 201 -10.23 -10.20 -11.92
CA GLN A 201 -11.25 -11.13 -11.44
C GLN A 201 -11.28 -11.19 -9.89
N LYS A 202 -10.11 -11.17 -9.26
CA LYS A 202 -10.03 -11.15 -7.80
C LYS A 202 -10.60 -9.85 -7.22
N SER A 203 -10.22 -8.69 -7.77
CA SER A 203 -10.71 -7.38 -7.32
C SER A 203 -12.22 -7.26 -7.51
N LYS A 204 -12.73 -7.63 -8.69
CA LYS A 204 -14.16 -7.61 -9.01
C LYS A 204 -14.97 -8.43 -8.00
N LYS A 205 -14.55 -9.68 -7.73
CA LYS A 205 -15.22 -10.55 -6.76
C LYS A 205 -15.26 -9.93 -5.37
N LEU A 206 -14.15 -9.33 -4.93
CA LEU A 206 -14.08 -8.69 -3.61
C LEU A 206 -14.96 -7.44 -3.54
N LEU A 207 -14.89 -6.56 -4.55
CA LEU A 207 -15.72 -5.35 -4.60
C LEU A 207 -17.20 -5.68 -4.51
N PHE A 208 -17.67 -6.65 -5.28
CA PHE A 208 -19.08 -7.08 -5.19
C PHE A 208 -19.44 -7.69 -3.84
N SER A 209 -18.52 -8.41 -3.21
CA SER A 209 -18.76 -8.97 -1.87
C SER A 209 -18.88 -7.87 -0.82
N GLU A 210 -17.90 -6.95 -0.78
CA GLU A 210 -17.81 -5.90 0.25
C GLU A 210 -18.87 -4.79 0.08
N LEU A 211 -19.33 -4.52 -1.15
CA LEU A 211 -20.37 -3.52 -1.42
C LEU A 211 -21.78 -4.03 -1.16
N ASN A 212 -21.97 -5.35 -1.03
CA ASN A 212 -23.27 -5.97 -0.72
C ASN A 212 -23.41 -6.35 0.77
N GLU A 213 -22.42 -6.06 1.62
CA GLU A 213 -22.49 -6.20 3.08
C GLU A 213 -23.03 -4.95 3.77
#